data_f1ff8d78e5b2dda4e4d063c355064fb6
#
_entry.id   f1ff8d78e5b2dda4e4d063c355064fb6
#
_cell.length_a   1.000
_cell.length_b   1.000
_cell.length_c   1.000
_cell.angle_alpha   90.00
_cell.angle_beta   90.00
_cell.angle_gamma   90.00
#
_symmetry.space_group_name_H-M   'P 1'
#
loop_
_entity.id
_entity.type
_entity.pdbx_description
1 polymer ?
#
loop_
_entity_poly.entity_id
_entity_poly.type
_entity_poly.pdbx_seq_one_letter_code
_entity_poly.pdbx_strand_id
1 'polypeptide(L)'
;MSMSTTHAPSPVSARPRIVIVGCGFGGLEAARALADADVDITVVDRTNHHLFQPLLYQVATAGLASPAISAPIRRLFREQRNVTSLLGEVVDIDTQGQAVLLQTGESLPYDHLVVAAGATHSYFGRDEWAAHAPGIKTLADATEVRRRILMAYEEAERIHDPVQREALLTFVVIGGGPTGVEMAGTLAEISRRTLPGEFRHFEPSHAHVLLLEGGSRVLQAMPPELSRRAEEQLKALGVDVRTGAKVTHIDEQGLEVETASPAEGAAAAGEAGARYCLLYTSPSPRDLS
;
A
#
# COMPACT_ATOMS: atom_id res chain seq x y z
N MET A 1 35.75 38.44 7.12
CA MET A 1 35.03 38.61 8.38
C MET A 1 33.85 37.68 8.37
N SER A 2 34.00 36.51 8.96
CA SER A 2 32.93 35.47 9.05
C SER A 2 32.17 35.71 10.34
N MET A 3 30.93 36.10 10.26
CA MET A 3 30.06 36.22 11.43
C MET A 3 29.54 34.82 11.79
N SER A 4 30.12 34.25 12.83
CA SER A 4 29.64 33.04 13.48
C SER A 4 28.40 33.44 14.30
N THR A 5 27.22 33.10 13.82
CA THR A 5 25.97 33.22 14.58
C THR A 5 25.91 32.06 15.58
N THR A 6 26.34 32.34 16.79
CA THR A 6 26.10 31.49 17.96
C THR A 6 24.56 31.45 18.21
N HIS A 7 23.95 30.35 17.86
CA HIS A 7 22.57 30.08 18.23
C HIS A 7 22.51 29.88 19.74
N ALA A 8 21.88 30.79 20.47
CA ALA A 8 21.63 30.61 21.89
C ALA A 8 20.76 29.38 22.13
N PRO A 9 21.04 28.53 23.13
CA PRO A 9 20.20 27.40 23.45
C PRO A 9 18.81 27.92 23.83
N SER A 10 17.78 27.41 23.18
CA SER A 10 16.36 27.66 23.53
C SER A 10 16.15 27.30 25.00
N PRO A 11 15.35 28.08 25.79
CA PRO A 11 15.05 27.74 27.16
C PRO A 11 14.51 26.31 27.24
N VAL A 12 15.06 25.51 28.12
CA VAL A 12 14.58 24.14 28.40
C VAL A 12 13.12 24.28 28.83
N SER A 13 12.20 23.74 28.05
CA SER A 13 10.77 23.68 28.41
C SER A 13 10.66 22.93 29.74
N ALA A 14 9.88 23.48 30.68
CA ALA A 14 9.58 22.81 31.95
C ALA A 14 8.64 21.61 31.77
N ARG A 15 8.08 21.43 30.55
CA ARG A 15 7.14 20.38 30.20
C ARG A 15 7.86 19.15 29.65
N PRO A 16 7.37 17.93 29.97
CA PRO A 16 7.87 16.72 29.35
C PRO A 16 7.77 16.79 27.82
N ARG A 17 8.84 16.40 27.15
CA ARG A 17 8.93 16.35 25.68
C ARG A 17 8.53 14.96 25.20
N ILE A 18 7.51 14.90 24.36
CA ILE A 18 7.06 13.67 23.74
C ILE A 18 7.39 13.71 22.27
N VAL A 19 8.17 12.75 21.77
CA VAL A 19 8.39 12.55 20.35
C VAL A 19 7.51 11.40 19.88
N ILE A 20 6.72 11.64 18.81
CA ILE A 20 5.89 10.64 18.15
C ILE A 20 6.44 10.42 16.74
N VAL A 21 6.93 9.22 16.46
CA VAL A 21 7.47 8.82 15.15
C VAL A 21 6.37 8.21 14.31
N GLY A 22 5.98 8.92 13.24
CA GLY A 22 4.90 8.55 12.34
C GLY A 22 3.56 9.19 12.73
N CYS A 23 2.85 9.71 11.72
CA CYS A 23 1.53 10.32 11.83
C CYS A 23 0.45 9.53 11.05
N GLY A 24 0.59 8.21 11.01
CA GLY A 24 -0.48 7.30 10.64
C GLY A 24 -1.61 7.28 11.68
N PHE A 25 -2.46 6.26 11.67
CA PHE A 25 -3.57 6.16 12.64
C PHE A 25 -3.08 6.20 14.09
N GLY A 26 -2.06 5.40 14.43
CA GLY A 26 -1.56 5.31 15.79
C GLY A 26 -0.95 6.61 16.30
N GLY A 27 -0.10 7.26 15.50
CA GLY A 27 0.55 8.51 15.89
C GLY A 27 -0.42 9.69 15.97
N LEU A 28 -1.38 9.78 15.05
CA LEU A 28 -2.44 10.79 15.10
C LEU A 28 -3.28 10.67 16.37
N GLU A 29 -3.73 9.46 16.69
CA GLU A 29 -4.56 9.24 17.88
C GLU A 29 -3.76 9.41 19.19
N ALA A 30 -2.48 9.01 19.22
CA ALA A 30 -1.61 9.27 20.36
C ALA A 30 -1.43 10.79 20.62
N ALA A 31 -1.18 11.57 19.57
CA ALA A 31 -1.07 13.03 19.70
C ALA A 31 -2.39 13.68 20.16
N ARG A 32 -3.53 13.23 19.64
CA ARG A 32 -4.86 13.72 20.03
C ARG A 32 -5.22 13.39 21.46
N ALA A 33 -4.91 12.18 21.91
CA ALA A 33 -5.17 11.75 23.29
C ALA A 33 -4.41 12.58 24.32
N LEU A 34 -3.33 13.25 23.91
CA LEU A 34 -2.52 14.12 24.76
C LEU A 34 -2.84 15.62 24.58
N ALA A 35 -3.94 15.97 23.95
CA ALA A 35 -4.26 17.37 23.63
C ALA A 35 -4.34 18.27 24.87
N ASP A 36 -4.89 17.77 25.96
CA ASP A 36 -5.09 18.50 27.22
C ASP A 36 -3.97 18.24 28.25
N ALA A 37 -2.95 17.44 27.87
CA ALA A 37 -1.83 17.17 28.76
C ALA A 37 -0.82 18.34 28.77
N ASP A 38 -0.18 18.57 29.93
CA ASP A 38 0.86 19.61 30.07
C ASP A 38 2.21 19.09 29.57
N VAL A 39 2.31 18.85 28.28
CA VAL A 39 3.48 18.29 27.57
C VAL A 39 3.72 19.04 26.27
N ASP A 40 4.96 18.96 25.76
CA ASP A 40 5.33 19.43 24.42
C ASP A 40 5.50 18.23 23.49
N ILE A 41 4.66 18.15 22.45
CA ILE A 41 4.64 17.01 21.51
C ILE A 41 5.31 17.40 20.20
N THR A 42 6.25 16.59 19.75
CA THR A 42 6.80 16.67 18.38
C THR A 42 6.38 15.43 17.61
N VAL A 43 5.54 15.62 16.60
CA VAL A 43 5.18 14.55 15.65
C VAL A 43 6.11 14.65 14.45
N VAL A 44 6.88 13.59 14.20
CA VAL A 44 7.79 13.47 13.06
C VAL A 44 7.23 12.46 12.07
N ASP A 45 7.08 12.86 10.82
CA ASP A 45 6.66 11.95 9.75
C ASP A 45 7.51 12.22 8.49
N ARG A 46 7.83 11.18 7.75
CA ARG A 46 8.55 11.27 6.47
C ARG A 46 7.71 11.87 5.35
N THR A 47 6.39 11.98 5.57
CA THR A 47 5.43 12.62 4.68
C THR A 47 4.77 13.81 5.37
N ASN A 48 4.21 14.75 4.59
CA ASN A 48 3.51 15.91 5.14
C ASN A 48 2.00 15.69 5.28
N HIS A 49 1.52 14.46 5.10
CA HIS A 49 0.10 14.13 5.09
C HIS A 49 -0.19 12.83 5.86
N HIS A 50 -1.32 12.83 6.55
CA HIS A 50 -1.94 11.63 7.08
C HIS A 50 -2.71 10.94 5.96
N LEU A 51 -2.54 9.63 5.83
CA LEU A 51 -3.15 8.82 4.79
C LEU A 51 -4.19 7.88 5.38
N PHE A 52 -5.42 7.93 4.85
CA PHE A 52 -6.45 6.95 5.16
C PHE A 52 -6.25 5.67 4.31
N GLN A 53 -5.30 4.84 4.72
CA GLN A 53 -4.87 3.64 3.99
C GLN A 53 -5.99 2.68 3.55
N PRO A 54 -7.09 2.47 4.31
CA PRO A 54 -8.16 1.57 3.88
C PRO A 54 -8.80 1.90 2.53
N LEU A 55 -8.72 3.14 2.07
CA LEU A 55 -9.25 3.56 0.77
C LEU A 55 -8.16 3.72 -0.32
N LEU A 56 -6.94 3.29 -0.04
CA LEU A 56 -5.81 3.46 -0.97
C LEU A 56 -6.03 2.67 -2.27
N TYR A 57 -6.67 1.50 -2.19
CA TYR A 57 -7.04 0.72 -3.37
C TYR A 57 -7.96 1.49 -4.33
N GLN A 58 -8.84 2.35 -3.83
CA GLN A 58 -9.70 3.18 -4.68
C GLN A 58 -8.93 4.27 -5.44
N VAL A 59 -7.83 4.76 -4.87
CA VAL A 59 -6.91 5.64 -5.62
C VAL A 59 -6.17 4.85 -6.70
N ALA A 60 -5.69 3.64 -6.35
CA ALA A 60 -5.00 2.76 -7.28
C ALA A 60 -5.90 2.31 -8.45
N THR A 61 -7.19 2.19 -8.24
CA THR A 61 -8.19 1.82 -9.27
C THR A 61 -8.92 3.02 -9.88
N ALA A 62 -8.40 4.23 -9.72
CA ALA A 62 -8.98 5.47 -10.25
C ALA A 62 -10.38 5.86 -9.73
N GLY A 63 -10.90 5.17 -8.71
CA GLY A 63 -12.20 5.47 -8.09
C GLY A 63 -12.19 6.73 -7.22
N LEU A 64 -11.03 7.08 -6.62
CA LEU A 64 -10.86 8.29 -5.81
C LEU A 64 -9.62 9.09 -6.25
N ALA A 65 -9.68 10.39 -6.04
CA ALA A 65 -8.52 11.26 -6.13
C ALA A 65 -7.69 11.20 -4.84
N SER A 66 -6.35 11.26 -4.95
CA SER A 66 -5.45 11.21 -3.79
C SER A 66 -5.79 12.18 -2.65
N PRO A 67 -6.22 13.44 -2.92
CA PRO A 67 -6.64 14.36 -1.86
C PRO A 67 -7.88 13.93 -1.07
N ALA A 68 -8.69 13.01 -1.60
CA ALA A 68 -9.89 12.52 -0.91
C ALA A 68 -9.56 11.64 0.32
N ILE A 69 -8.38 11.04 0.33
CA ILE A 69 -7.93 10.11 1.39
C ILE A 69 -6.69 10.59 2.12
N SER A 70 -6.21 11.80 1.84
CA SER A 70 -5.02 12.37 2.47
C SER A 70 -5.31 13.76 3.03
N ALA A 71 -4.83 14.02 4.24
CA ALA A 71 -4.99 15.31 4.90
C ALA A 71 -3.62 15.84 5.37
N PRO A 72 -3.30 17.13 5.15
CA PRO A 72 -2.06 17.71 5.64
C PRO A 72 -1.96 17.58 7.18
N ILE A 73 -0.86 17.01 7.68
CA ILE A 73 -0.65 16.78 9.12
C ILE A 73 -0.81 18.07 9.91
N ARG A 74 -0.21 19.18 9.44
CA ARG A 74 -0.30 20.49 10.11
C ARG A 74 -1.74 20.99 10.24
N ARG A 75 -2.61 20.63 9.29
CA ARG A 75 -4.03 21.00 9.34
C ARG A 75 -4.78 20.22 10.42
N LEU A 76 -4.41 18.94 10.63
CA LEU A 76 -5.04 18.09 11.65
C LEU A 76 -4.78 18.59 13.08
N PHE A 77 -3.62 19.21 13.32
CA PHE A 77 -3.22 19.75 14.62
C PHE A 77 -3.33 21.28 14.73
N ARG A 78 -4.01 21.95 13.78
CA ARG A 78 -4.07 23.40 13.74
C ARG A 78 -4.54 24.04 15.05
N GLU A 79 -5.46 23.41 15.75
CA GLU A 79 -6.05 23.91 16.99
C GLU A 79 -5.36 23.35 18.23
N GLN A 80 -4.54 22.33 18.10
CA GLN A 80 -3.81 21.68 19.19
C GLN A 80 -2.44 22.35 19.38
N ARG A 81 -2.35 23.23 20.40
CA ARG A 81 -1.20 24.13 20.59
C ARG A 81 0.06 23.43 21.11
N ASN A 82 -0.08 22.30 21.78
CA ASN A 82 1.05 21.55 22.33
C ASN A 82 1.71 20.59 21.31
N VAL A 83 1.30 20.64 20.02
CA VAL A 83 1.87 19.80 18.94
C VAL A 83 2.66 20.64 17.95
N THR A 84 3.92 20.22 17.73
CA THR A 84 4.75 20.64 16.60
C THR A 84 4.86 19.49 15.60
N SER A 85 4.57 19.74 14.31
CA SER A 85 4.72 18.76 13.25
C SER A 85 6.02 19.00 12.49
N LEU A 86 6.86 17.99 12.38
CA LEU A 86 8.11 18.01 11.60
C LEU A 86 8.00 17.05 10.43
N LEU A 87 8.43 17.51 9.24
CA LEU A 87 8.69 16.64 8.11
C LEU A 87 10.13 16.15 8.25
N GLY A 88 10.32 14.85 8.42
CA GLY A 88 11.64 14.26 8.59
C GLY A 88 11.59 12.73 8.61
N GLU A 89 12.64 12.12 8.12
CA GLU A 89 12.83 10.68 8.18
C GLU A 89 13.69 10.32 9.38
N VAL A 90 13.12 9.49 10.26
CA VAL A 90 13.86 8.96 11.43
C VAL A 90 14.69 7.78 10.95
N VAL A 91 16.00 7.85 11.21
CA VAL A 91 16.97 6.81 10.81
C VAL A 91 17.51 6.02 12.00
N ASP A 92 17.45 6.58 13.21
CA ASP A 92 17.91 5.89 14.42
C ASP A 92 17.24 6.44 15.68
N ILE A 93 17.27 5.65 16.77
CA ILE A 93 16.76 6.00 18.09
C ILE A 93 17.83 5.67 19.12
N ASP A 94 18.46 6.71 19.67
CA ASP A 94 19.35 6.59 20.83
C ASP A 94 18.51 6.49 22.11
N THR A 95 18.32 5.28 22.60
CA THR A 95 17.54 5.01 23.82
C THR A 95 18.29 5.40 25.09
N GLN A 96 19.64 5.46 25.07
CA GLN A 96 20.43 5.87 26.21
C GLN A 96 20.53 7.39 26.33
N GLY A 97 20.77 8.06 25.20
CA GLY A 97 20.77 9.52 25.11
C GLY A 97 19.37 10.13 25.03
N GLN A 98 18.32 9.32 24.97
CA GLN A 98 16.91 9.75 24.81
C GLN A 98 16.73 10.74 23.64
N ALA A 99 17.18 10.34 22.47
CA ALA A 99 17.12 11.16 21.27
C ALA A 99 16.72 10.36 20.03
N VAL A 100 15.94 10.99 19.14
CA VAL A 100 15.61 10.47 17.81
C VAL A 100 16.48 11.17 16.79
N LEU A 101 17.18 10.41 15.93
CA LEU A 101 18.02 10.94 14.87
C LEU A 101 17.27 10.99 13.55
N LEU A 102 17.33 12.16 12.89
CA LEU A 102 16.77 12.36 11.56
C LEU A 102 17.85 12.16 10.49
N GLN A 103 17.43 11.79 9.28
CA GLN A 103 18.31 11.65 8.11
C GLN A 103 19.13 12.91 7.81
N THR A 104 18.61 14.08 8.20
CA THR A 104 19.33 15.37 8.09
C THR A 104 20.51 15.53 9.05
N GLY A 105 20.68 14.61 10.00
CA GLY A 105 21.65 14.72 11.11
C GLY A 105 21.13 15.50 12.32
N GLU A 106 19.90 16.01 12.27
CA GLU A 106 19.25 16.65 13.42
C GLU A 106 18.87 15.61 14.47
N SER A 107 19.06 15.96 15.75
CA SER A 107 18.71 15.13 16.90
C SER A 107 17.57 15.76 17.69
N LEU A 108 16.51 15.00 17.92
CA LEU A 108 15.32 15.41 18.66
C LEU A 108 15.33 14.75 20.04
N PRO A 109 15.61 15.47 21.11
CA PRO A 109 15.61 14.92 22.46
C PRO A 109 14.17 14.67 22.95
N TYR A 110 13.97 13.58 23.69
CA TYR A 110 12.66 13.23 24.26
C TYR A 110 12.77 12.79 25.73
N ASP A 111 11.68 12.97 26.46
CA ASP A 111 11.46 12.37 27.78
C ASP A 111 10.58 11.13 27.66
N HIS A 112 9.68 11.12 26.65
CA HIS A 112 8.88 9.97 26.25
C HIS A 112 8.86 9.81 24.73
N LEU A 113 8.88 8.56 24.26
CA LEU A 113 8.86 8.24 22.84
C LEU A 113 7.67 7.33 22.50
N VAL A 114 6.94 7.69 21.45
CA VAL A 114 5.90 6.84 20.84
C VAL A 114 6.37 6.46 19.44
N VAL A 115 6.56 5.16 19.21
CA VAL A 115 6.92 4.63 17.89
C VAL A 115 5.64 4.16 17.19
N ALA A 116 5.19 4.94 16.20
CA ALA A 116 3.99 4.71 15.40
C ALA A 116 4.30 4.70 13.90
N ALA A 117 5.49 4.17 13.53
CA ALA A 117 6.04 4.19 12.18
C ALA A 117 5.23 3.36 11.14
N GLY A 118 4.27 2.56 11.61
CA GLY A 118 3.47 1.69 10.76
C GLY A 118 4.24 0.47 10.27
N ALA A 119 3.78 -0.11 9.16
CA ALA A 119 4.42 -1.23 8.50
C ALA A 119 4.50 -0.97 7.00
N THR A 120 5.54 -1.49 6.37
CA THR A 120 5.68 -1.52 4.91
C THR A 120 5.27 -2.89 4.38
N HIS A 121 5.19 -3.04 3.05
CA HIS A 121 5.01 -4.35 2.44
C HIS A 121 6.31 -5.17 2.52
N SER A 122 6.17 -6.48 2.46
CA SER A 122 7.28 -7.42 2.45
C SER A 122 7.18 -8.30 1.20
N TYR A 123 8.29 -8.47 0.52
CA TYR A 123 8.42 -9.43 -0.58
C TYR A 123 9.08 -10.74 -0.15
N PHE A 124 9.10 -11.04 1.17
CA PHE A 124 9.68 -12.27 1.73
C PHE A 124 11.15 -12.49 1.34
N GLY A 125 11.92 -11.38 1.28
CA GLY A 125 13.32 -11.41 0.86
C GLY A 125 13.54 -11.42 -0.65
N ARG A 126 12.49 -11.15 -1.43
CA ARG A 126 12.51 -11.01 -2.89
C ARG A 126 12.22 -9.58 -3.30
N ASP A 127 13.00 -8.62 -2.77
CA ASP A 127 12.76 -7.19 -2.98
C ASP A 127 12.88 -6.78 -4.46
N GLU A 128 13.55 -7.57 -5.29
CA GLU A 128 13.61 -7.42 -6.75
C GLU A 128 12.21 -7.48 -7.41
N TRP A 129 11.23 -8.14 -6.79
CA TRP A 129 9.86 -8.21 -7.31
C TRP A 129 9.15 -6.87 -7.31
N ALA A 130 9.58 -5.92 -6.46
CA ALA A 130 8.97 -4.59 -6.37
C ALA A 130 8.94 -3.83 -7.71
N ALA A 131 9.94 -4.06 -8.57
CA ALA A 131 10.02 -3.44 -9.90
C ALA A 131 8.87 -3.88 -10.81
N HIS A 132 8.45 -5.15 -10.69
CA HIS A 132 7.44 -5.77 -11.56
C HIS A 132 6.06 -5.79 -10.91
N ALA A 133 5.97 -6.02 -9.62
CA ALA A 133 4.73 -6.14 -8.85
C ALA A 133 4.71 -5.11 -7.70
N PRO A 134 4.36 -3.85 -7.95
CA PRO A 134 4.36 -2.80 -6.91
C PRO A 134 3.32 -3.09 -5.83
N GLY A 135 3.72 -2.93 -4.57
CA GLY A 135 2.81 -2.98 -3.44
C GLY A 135 1.95 -1.71 -3.32
N ILE A 136 1.00 -1.70 -2.38
CA ILE A 136 0.12 -0.54 -2.13
C ILE A 136 0.17 -0.17 -0.65
N LYS A 137 1.02 0.81 -0.29
CA LYS A 137 1.14 1.36 1.07
C LYS A 137 1.18 2.87 1.12
N THR A 138 1.59 3.52 0.02
CA THR A 138 1.72 4.97 -0.09
C THR A 138 0.88 5.51 -1.24
N LEU A 139 0.67 6.83 -1.28
CA LEU A 139 0.02 7.48 -2.42
C LEU A 139 0.83 7.31 -3.71
N ALA A 140 2.16 7.29 -3.62
CA ALA A 140 3.03 7.06 -4.76
C ALA A 140 2.80 5.66 -5.35
N ASP A 141 2.75 4.63 -4.51
CA ASP A 141 2.45 3.26 -4.93
C ASP A 141 1.08 3.17 -5.62
N ALA A 142 0.05 3.74 -5.01
CA ALA A 142 -1.30 3.73 -5.58
C ALA A 142 -1.36 4.45 -6.93
N THR A 143 -0.63 5.56 -7.08
CA THR A 143 -0.55 6.31 -8.33
C THR A 143 0.18 5.51 -9.42
N GLU A 144 1.25 4.81 -9.07
CA GLU A 144 1.97 3.93 -10.01
C GLU A 144 1.11 2.75 -10.45
N VAL A 145 0.42 2.08 -9.50
CA VAL A 145 -0.52 1.00 -9.82
C VAL A 145 -1.63 1.51 -10.74
N ARG A 146 -2.22 2.68 -10.43
CA ARG A 146 -3.21 3.32 -11.29
C ARG A 146 -2.69 3.56 -12.71
N ARG A 147 -1.48 4.10 -12.83
CA ARG A 147 -0.84 4.34 -14.12
C ARG A 147 -0.70 3.03 -14.91
N ARG A 148 -0.23 1.95 -14.27
CA ARG A 148 -0.09 0.64 -14.92
C ARG A 148 -1.41 0.10 -15.43
N ILE A 149 -2.46 0.13 -14.60
CA ILE A 149 -3.80 -0.33 -14.99
C ILE A 149 -4.30 0.43 -16.21
N LEU A 150 -4.29 1.77 -16.16
CA LEU A 150 -4.82 2.59 -17.25
C LEU A 150 -4.00 2.41 -18.53
N MET A 151 -2.66 2.38 -18.42
CA MET A 151 -1.79 2.17 -19.57
C MET A 151 -1.96 0.79 -20.21
N ALA A 152 -2.25 -0.24 -19.42
CA ALA A 152 -2.51 -1.58 -19.97
C ALA A 152 -3.73 -1.57 -20.93
N TYR A 153 -4.80 -0.87 -20.58
CA TYR A 153 -5.95 -0.70 -21.47
C TYR A 153 -5.61 0.12 -22.71
N GLU A 154 -4.86 1.22 -22.57
CA GLU A 154 -4.45 2.07 -23.70
C GLU A 154 -3.50 1.34 -24.66
N GLU A 155 -2.60 0.51 -24.15
CA GLU A 155 -1.72 -0.31 -24.98
C GLU A 155 -2.49 -1.43 -25.67
N ALA A 156 -3.44 -2.07 -24.98
CA ALA A 156 -4.32 -3.08 -25.57
C ALA A 156 -5.14 -2.58 -26.75
N GLU A 157 -5.54 -1.29 -26.75
CA GLU A 157 -6.25 -0.66 -27.87
C GLU A 157 -5.38 -0.57 -29.12
N ARG A 158 -4.06 -0.42 -28.98
CA ARG A 158 -3.12 -0.28 -30.10
C ARG A 158 -2.57 -1.60 -30.63
N ILE A 159 -2.60 -2.65 -29.82
CA ILE A 159 -2.02 -3.94 -30.18
C ILE A 159 -3.01 -4.76 -30.99
N HIS A 160 -2.55 -5.29 -32.15
CA HIS A 160 -3.36 -6.12 -33.04
C HIS A 160 -3.22 -7.63 -32.74
N ASP A 161 -2.12 -8.06 -32.13
CA ASP A 161 -1.89 -9.43 -31.72
C ASP A 161 -2.81 -9.81 -30.54
N PRO A 162 -3.70 -10.79 -30.71
CA PRO A 162 -4.63 -11.20 -29.63
C PRO A 162 -3.93 -11.72 -28.38
N VAL A 163 -2.80 -12.43 -28.52
CA VAL A 163 -2.05 -13.01 -27.40
C VAL A 163 -1.41 -11.90 -26.56
N GLN A 164 -0.78 -10.94 -27.20
CA GLN A 164 -0.20 -9.79 -26.51
C GLN A 164 -1.29 -8.92 -25.84
N ARG A 165 -2.42 -8.75 -26.50
CA ARG A 165 -3.57 -8.02 -25.93
C ARG A 165 -4.11 -8.72 -24.68
N GLU A 166 -4.28 -10.03 -24.72
CA GLU A 166 -4.75 -10.82 -23.59
C GLU A 166 -3.78 -10.70 -22.40
N ALA A 167 -2.48 -10.76 -22.67
CA ALA A 167 -1.46 -10.57 -21.65
C ALA A 167 -1.56 -9.20 -20.96
N LEU A 168 -1.75 -8.10 -21.72
CA LEU A 168 -1.96 -6.75 -21.16
C LEU A 168 -3.25 -6.64 -20.34
N LEU A 169 -4.29 -7.34 -20.74
CA LEU A 169 -5.60 -7.34 -20.07
C LEU A 169 -5.70 -8.41 -18.96
N THR A 170 -4.60 -9.07 -18.60
CA THR A 170 -4.55 -10.00 -17.48
C THR A 170 -3.94 -9.30 -16.26
N PHE A 171 -4.79 -8.99 -15.28
CA PHE A 171 -4.41 -8.35 -14.03
C PHE A 171 -4.26 -9.38 -12.93
N VAL A 172 -3.07 -9.46 -12.34
CA VAL A 172 -2.80 -10.41 -11.26
C VAL A 172 -2.63 -9.67 -9.95
N VAL A 173 -3.45 -10.02 -8.96
CA VAL A 173 -3.39 -9.52 -7.59
C VAL A 173 -2.83 -10.65 -6.71
N ILE A 174 -1.74 -10.37 -5.97
CA ILE A 174 -1.07 -11.34 -5.11
C ILE A 174 -1.34 -11.01 -3.65
N GLY A 175 -1.97 -11.95 -2.94
CA GLY A 175 -2.38 -11.84 -1.55
C GLY A 175 -3.89 -11.67 -1.39
N GLY A 176 -4.54 -12.62 -0.72
CA GLY A 176 -5.98 -12.66 -0.45
C GLY A 176 -6.39 -11.96 0.85
N GLY A 177 -5.59 -11.02 1.34
CA GLY A 177 -5.96 -10.15 2.45
C GLY A 177 -6.99 -9.09 2.05
N PRO A 178 -7.44 -8.21 2.98
CA PRO A 178 -8.47 -7.20 2.70
C PRO A 178 -8.15 -6.36 1.45
N THR A 179 -6.94 -5.81 1.35
CA THR A 179 -6.53 -4.97 0.22
C THR A 179 -6.58 -5.72 -1.11
N GLY A 180 -6.13 -6.99 -1.15
CA GLY A 180 -6.17 -7.79 -2.38
C GLY A 180 -7.58 -8.13 -2.83
N VAL A 181 -8.45 -8.48 -1.90
CA VAL A 181 -9.87 -8.76 -2.16
C VAL A 181 -10.57 -7.50 -2.71
N GLU A 182 -10.37 -6.34 -2.08
CA GLU A 182 -10.91 -5.05 -2.51
C GLU A 182 -10.37 -4.67 -3.90
N MET A 183 -9.06 -4.82 -4.12
CA MET A 183 -8.42 -4.49 -5.39
C MET A 183 -8.94 -5.37 -6.52
N ALA A 184 -8.97 -6.69 -6.34
CA ALA A 184 -9.44 -7.63 -7.35
C ALA A 184 -10.92 -7.40 -7.69
N GLY A 185 -11.77 -7.19 -6.68
CA GLY A 185 -13.19 -6.86 -6.87
C GLY A 185 -13.37 -5.58 -7.67
N THR A 186 -12.65 -4.51 -7.32
CA THR A 186 -12.75 -3.22 -8.02
C THR A 186 -12.24 -3.29 -9.45
N LEU A 187 -11.13 -4.00 -9.70
CA LEU A 187 -10.64 -4.23 -11.07
C LEU A 187 -11.68 -4.94 -11.94
N ALA A 188 -12.34 -5.97 -11.40
CA ALA A 188 -13.39 -6.66 -12.10
C ALA A 188 -14.63 -5.77 -12.37
N GLU A 189 -14.98 -4.88 -11.44
CA GLU A 189 -16.05 -3.91 -11.65
C GLU A 189 -15.70 -2.87 -12.71
N ILE A 190 -14.50 -2.34 -12.71
CA ILE A 190 -14.03 -1.37 -13.71
C ILE A 190 -14.12 -2.00 -15.11
N SER A 191 -13.53 -3.17 -15.30
CA SER A 191 -13.52 -3.83 -16.61
C SER A 191 -14.92 -4.20 -17.11
N ARG A 192 -15.86 -4.56 -16.23
CA ARG A 192 -17.20 -5.05 -16.62
C ARG A 192 -18.30 -4.01 -16.56
N ARG A 193 -18.13 -2.91 -15.81
CA ARG A 193 -19.18 -1.91 -15.60
C ARG A 193 -18.80 -0.51 -16.00
N THR A 194 -17.52 -0.13 -15.88
CA THR A 194 -17.10 1.25 -16.09
C THR A 194 -16.58 1.47 -17.51
N LEU A 195 -15.73 0.57 -18.01
CA LEU A 195 -15.04 0.72 -19.30
C LEU A 195 -15.77 0.17 -20.54
N PRO A 196 -16.85 -0.66 -20.46
CA PRO A 196 -17.54 -1.12 -21.67
C PRO A 196 -17.95 0.02 -22.59
N GLY A 197 -17.62 -0.12 -23.88
CA GLY A 197 -17.89 0.88 -24.90
C GLY A 197 -16.88 2.03 -25.03
N GLU A 198 -15.88 2.14 -24.15
CA GLU A 198 -14.83 3.19 -24.23
C GLU A 198 -13.80 2.85 -25.31
N PHE A 199 -13.48 1.58 -25.53
CA PHE A 199 -12.48 1.10 -26.49
C PHE A 199 -13.14 0.58 -27.78
N ARG A 200 -12.41 0.53 -28.89
CA ARG A 200 -12.93 0.17 -30.22
C ARG A 200 -12.41 -1.17 -30.74
N HIS A 201 -11.19 -1.57 -30.33
CA HIS A 201 -10.53 -2.75 -30.86
C HIS A 201 -10.64 -3.98 -29.94
N PHE A 202 -11.20 -3.81 -28.75
CA PHE A 202 -11.48 -4.91 -27.83
C PHE A 202 -12.61 -4.54 -26.86
N GLU A 203 -13.15 -5.55 -26.18
CA GLU A 203 -14.15 -5.36 -25.14
C GLU A 203 -13.50 -5.47 -23.75
N PRO A 204 -13.51 -4.38 -22.94
CA PRO A 204 -12.86 -4.37 -21.61
C PRO A 204 -13.36 -5.45 -20.66
N SER A 205 -14.59 -5.92 -20.81
CA SER A 205 -15.17 -7.00 -19.99
C SER A 205 -14.46 -8.35 -20.18
N HIS A 206 -13.64 -8.50 -21.22
CA HIS A 206 -12.78 -9.66 -21.45
C HIS A 206 -11.49 -9.63 -20.63
N ALA A 207 -11.22 -8.57 -19.89
CA ALA A 207 -10.06 -8.55 -19.00
C ALA A 207 -10.16 -9.64 -17.93
N HIS A 208 -9.04 -10.32 -17.72
CA HIS A 208 -8.88 -11.37 -16.72
C HIS A 208 -8.35 -10.78 -15.41
N VAL A 209 -9.04 -11.02 -14.32
CA VAL A 209 -8.56 -10.62 -12.98
C VAL A 209 -8.31 -11.89 -12.17
N LEU A 210 -7.04 -12.13 -11.84
CA LEU A 210 -6.60 -13.25 -11.01
C LEU A 210 -6.28 -12.73 -9.60
N LEU A 211 -6.81 -13.42 -8.57
CA LEU A 211 -6.40 -13.23 -7.19
C LEU A 211 -5.69 -14.51 -6.71
N LEU A 212 -4.39 -14.39 -6.43
CA LEU A 212 -3.57 -15.49 -5.98
C LEU A 212 -3.35 -15.38 -4.46
N GLU A 213 -3.67 -16.45 -3.72
CA GLU A 213 -3.50 -16.53 -2.27
C GLU A 213 -2.75 -17.82 -1.91
N GLY A 214 -1.61 -17.69 -1.20
CA GLY A 214 -0.80 -18.83 -0.79
C GLY A 214 -1.44 -19.73 0.25
N GLY A 215 -2.34 -19.17 1.06
CA GLY A 215 -3.11 -19.90 2.05
C GLY A 215 -4.34 -20.62 1.50
N SER A 216 -5.04 -21.33 2.37
CA SER A 216 -6.19 -22.16 1.98
C SER A 216 -7.48 -21.38 1.71
N ARG A 217 -7.53 -20.07 2.02
CA ARG A 217 -8.71 -19.22 1.84
C ARG A 217 -8.34 -17.74 1.81
N VAL A 218 -9.14 -16.90 1.18
CA VAL A 218 -9.01 -15.44 1.29
C VAL A 218 -9.43 -14.95 2.68
N LEU A 219 -8.99 -13.76 3.08
CA LEU A 219 -9.34 -13.13 4.36
C LEU A 219 -9.14 -14.06 5.56
N GLN A 220 -7.98 -14.71 5.67
CA GLN A 220 -7.69 -15.72 6.70
C GLN A 220 -7.92 -15.23 8.13
N ALA A 221 -7.73 -13.93 8.40
CA ALA A 221 -8.00 -13.32 9.70
C ALA A 221 -9.49 -13.21 10.06
N MET A 222 -10.39 -13.43 9.07
CA MET A 222 -11.84 -13.38 9.26
C MET A 222 -12.40 -14.79 9.56
N PRO A 223 -13.62 -14.89 10.15
CA PRO A 223 -14.31 -16.16 10.28
C PRO A 223 -14.45 -16.87 8.93
N PRO A 224 -14.34 -18.24 8.88
CA PRO A 224 -14.39 -18.99 7.63
C PRO A 224 -15.61 -18.71 6.74
N GLU A 225 -16.77 -18.48 7.35
CA GLU A 225 -18.00 -18.16 6.64
C GLU A 225 -17.89 -16.83 5.88
N LEU A 226 -17.21 -15.81 6.44
CA LEU A 226 -16.99 -14.54 5.75
C LEU A 226 -15.97 -14.69 4.59
N SER A 227 -14.95 -15.52 4.78
CA SER A 227 -14.01 -15.86 3.71
C SER A 227 -14.73 -16.52 2.52
N ARG A 228 -15.59 -17.51 2.80
CA ARG A 228 -16.36 -18.20 1.78
C ARG A 228 -17.27 -17.23 1.00
N ARG A 229 -17.99 -16.36 1.72
CA ARG A 229 -18.86 -15.34 1.08
C ARG A 229 -18.08 -14.36 0.23
N ALA A 230 -16.90 -13.90 0.71
CA ALA A 230 -16.06 -13.01 -0.05
C ALA A 230 -15.57 -13.67 -1.35
N GLU A 231 -15.15 -14.93 -1.30
CA GLU A 231 -14.74 -15.69 -2.48
C GLU A 231 -15.90 -15.87 -3.47
N GLU A 232 -17.10 -16.20 -3.00
CA GLU A 232 -18.30 -16.33 -3.84
C GLU A 232 -18.64 -15.00 -4.53
N GLN A 233 -18.55 -13.88 -3.80
CA GLN A 233 -18.81 -12.55 -4.37
C GLN A 233 -17.74 -12.17 -5.42
N LEU A 234 -16.47 -12.44 -5.16
CA LEU A 234 -15.39 -12.22 -6.13
C LEU A 234 -15.62 -13.03 -7.41
N LYS A 235 -15.96 -14.33 -7.28
CA LYS A 235 -16.28 -15.19 -8.43
C LYS A 235 -17.49 -14.68 -9.20
N ALA A 236 -18.53 -14.20 -8.52
CA ALA A 236 -19.69 -13.60 -9.14
C ALA A 236 -19.37 -12.29 -9.91
N LEU A 237 -18.38 -11.53 -9.45
CA LEU A 237 -17.81 -10.40 -10.17
C LEU A 237 -16.90 -10.82 -11.33
N GLY A 238 -16.57 -12.12 -11.44
CA GLY A 238 -15.74 -12.71 -12.48
C GLY A 238 -14.23 -12.65 -12.17
N VAL A 239 -13.85 -12.55 -10.89
CA VAL A 239 -12.48 -12.75 -10.46
C VAL A 239 -12.16 -14.24 -10.40
N ASP A 240 -11.03 -14.66 -10.99
CA ASP A 240 -10.47 -15.99 -10.80
C ASP A 240 -9.69 -16.03 -9.48
N VAL A 241 -10.29 -16.66 -8.47
CA VAL A 241 -9.68 -16.77 -7.12
C VAL A 241 -8.98 -18.12 -6.99
N ARG A 242 -7.66 -18.09 -6.78
CA ARG A 242 -6.82 -19.28 -6.61
C ARG A 242 -6.18 -19.26 -5.22
N THR A 243 -6.62 -20.17 -4.36
CA THR A 243 -6.06 -20.41 -3.04
C THR A 243 -5.07 -21.58 -3.07
N GLY A 244 -4.14 -21.66 -2.08
CA GLY A 244 -3.04 -22.63 -2.12
C GLY A 244 -2.07 -22.37 -3.28
N ALA A 245 -2.07 -21.16 -3.84
CA ALA A 245 -1.29 -20.73 -4.98
C ALA A 245 -0.14 -19.82 -4.52
N LYS A 246 1.04 -20.40 -4.38
CA LYS A 246 2.26 -19.69 -3.93
C LYS A 246 3.03 -19.17 -5.12
N VAL A 247 3.20 -17.86 -5.20
CA VAL A 247 4.09 -17.24 -6.20
C VAL A 247 5.54 -17.51 -5.83
N THR A 248 6.31 -18.06 -6.76
CA THR A 248 7.71 -18.47 -6.57
C THR A 248 8.70 -17.59 -7.31
N HIS A 249 8.26 -16.96 -8.41
CA HIS A 249 9.08 -16.06 -9.21
C HIS A 249 8.23 -14.95 -9.82
N ILE A 250 8.83 -13.75 -9.95
CA ILE A 250 8.23 -12.60 -10.66
C ILE A 250 9.35 -11.89 -11.42
N ASP A 251 9.14 -11.64 -12.72
CA ASP A 251 10.03 -10.86 -13.57
C ASP A 251 9.26 -10.01 -14.59
N GLU A 252 9.94 -9.47 -15.58
CA GLU A 252 9.34 -8.69 -16.66
C GLU A 252 8.43 -9.48 -17.60
N GLN A 253 8.56 -10.81 -17.60
CA GLN A 253 7.80 -11.72 -18.46
C GLN A 253 6.52 -12.20 -17.79
N GLY A 254 6.45 -12.15 -16.45
CA GLY A 254 5.28 -12.59 -15.70
C GLY A 254 5.60 -13.15 -14.32
N LEU A 255 4.88 -14.19 -13.94
CA LEU A 255 5.05 -14.85 -12.65
C LEU A 255 4.93 -16.37 -12.76
N GLU A 256 5.60 -17.08 -11.85
CA GLU A 256 5.45 -18.51 -11.66
C GLU A 256 4.68 -18.80 -10.38
N VAL A 257 3.79 -19.80 -10.44
CA VAL A 257 2.94 -20.20 -9.32
C VAL A 257 3.10 -21.68 -9.04
N GLU A 258 3.39 -22.03 -7.79
CA GLU A 258 3.32 -23.38 -7.29
C GLU A 258 1.94 -23.59 -6.62
N THR A 259 1.19 -24.61 -7.07
CA THR A 259 -0.11 -24.95 -6.48
C THR A 259 -0.01 -26.22 -5.66
N ALA A 260 -0.60 -26.20 -4.47
CA ALA A 260 -0.59 -27.34 -3.53
C ALA A 260 -1.41 -28.55 -4.02
N SER A 261 -2.21 -28.42 -5.09
CA SER A 261 -2.96 -29.52 -5.73
C SER A 261 -3.18 -29.20 -7.20
N PRO A 262 -3.02 -30.15 -8.14
CA PRO A 262 -3.36 -29.92 -9.52
C PRO A 262 -4.89 -29.89 -9.65
N ALA A 263 -5.49 -28.71 -9.66
CA ALA A 263 -6.86 -28.53 -10.09
C ALA A 263 -6.90 -28.83 -11.60
N GLU A 264 -7.66 -29.82 -12.01
CA GLU A 264 -7.92 -30.13 -13.41
C GLU A 264 -8.45 -28.86 -14.11
N GLY A 265 -7.69 -28.35 -15.08
CA GLY A 265 -8.08 -27.23 -15.93
C GLY A 265 -7.34 -25.91 -15.72
N ALA A 266 -6.33 -25.84 -14.88
CA ALA A 266 -5.48 -24.65 -14.81
C ALA A 266 -4.50 -24.63 -16.00
N ALA A 267 -4.84 -23.89 -17.05
CA ALA A 267 -3.83 -23.41 -17.99
C ALA A 267 -2.77 -22.65 -17.16
N ALA A 268 -1.52 -23.08 -17.29
CA ALA A 268 -0.40 -22.40 -16.65
C ALA A 268 -0.45 -20.92 -17.05
N ALA A 269 -0.63 -20.02 -16.08
CA ALA A 269 -0.42 -18.60 -16.29
C ALA A 269 1.09 -18.36 -16.44
N GLY A 270 1.61 -18.61 -17.61
CA GLY A 270 3.02 -18.50 -17.91
C GLY A 270 3.41 -19.24 -19.18
N GLU A 271 2.90 -18.79 -20.34
CA GLU A 271 3.62 -19.03 -21.57
C GLU A 271 4.81 -18.06 -21.61
N ALA A 272 6.00 -18.60 -21.87
CA ALA A 272 7.23 -17.81 -21.97
C ALA A 272 7.04 -16.65 -22.96
N GLY A 273 7.15 -15.40 -22.46
CA GLY A 273 7.03 -14.18 -23.26
C GLY A 273 5.73 -13.36 -23.07
N ALA A 274 4.78 -13.82 -22.26
CA ALA A 274 3.56 -13.06 -21.97
C ALA A 274 3.82 -12.02 -20.87
N ARG A 275 3.47 -10.74 -21.13
CA ARG A 275 3.51 -9.68 -20.13
C ARG A 275 2.15 -9.58 -19.44
N TYR A 276 2.15 -9.60 -18.13
CA TYR A 276 0.95 -9.40 -17.32
C TYR A 276 1.02 -8.06 -16.59
N CYS A 277 -0.11 -7.44 -16.34
CA CYS A 277 -0.18 -6.31 -15.42
C CYS A 277 -0.15 -6.86 -13.99
N LEU A 278 1.04 -6.92 -13.40
CA LEU A 278 1.22 -7.45 -12.06
C LEU A 278 0.92 -6.39 -11.01
N LEU A 279 0.08 -6.75 -10.05
CA LEU A 279 -0.27 -5.94 -8.90
C LEU A 279 -0.04 -6.76 -7.64
N TYR A 280 0.83 -6.28 -6.76
CA TYR A 280 1.15 -6.97 -5.52
C TYR A 280 0.46 -6.31 -4.33
N THR A 281 -0.20 -7.09 -3.48
CA THR A 281 -0.70 -6.65 -2.18
C THR A 281 -0.01 -7.42 -1.08
N SER A 282 0.53 -6.72 -0.09
CA SER A 282 1.23 -7.33 1.03
C SER A 282 0.28 -8.15 1.91
N PRO A 283 0.69 -9.32 2.41
CA PRO A 283 0.00 -9.98 3.49
C PRO A 283 -0.08 -9.07 4.72
N SER A 284 -1.13 -9.26 5.53
CA SER A 284 -1.26 -8.56 6.80
C SER A 284 -0.09 -8.92 7.74
N PRO A 285 0.40 -8.01 8.59
CA PRO A 285 1.40 -8.34 9.60
C PRO A 285 0.98 -9.50 10.54
N ARG A 286 -0.32 -9.82 10.61
CA ARG A 286 -0.85 -10.97 11.37
C ARG A 286 -0.63 -12.31 10.67
N ASP A 287 -0.32 -12.30 9.39
CA ASP A 287 -0.05 -13.51 8.59
C ASP A 287 1.42 -13.94 8.70
N LEU A 288 2.24 -13.19 9.45
CA LEU A 288 3.68 -13.41 9.65
C LEU A 288 4.00 -14.01 11.04
N SER A 289 3.01 -14.41 11.85
CA SER A 289 3.19 -15.02 13.17
C SER A 289 3.04 -16.53 13.13
#